data_a095918a641920f940a2b2da5c270af3
#
_entry.id   a095918a641920f940a2b2da5c270af3
#
_cell.length_a   1.000
_cell.length_b   1.000
_cell.length_c   1.000
_cell.angle_alpha   90.00
_cell.angle_beta   90.00
_cell.angle_gamma   90.00
#
_symmetry.space_group_name_H-M   'P 1'
#
loop_
_entity.id
_entity.type
_entity.pdbx_description
1 polymer ?
#
loop_
_entity_poly.entity_id
_entity_poly.type
_entity_poly.pdbx_seq_one_letter_code
_entity_poly.pdbx_strand_id
1 'polypeptide(L)' 'MTTYSFSGKIQLGREEHPFEREVEAESKDQAQDTLYAQLGSEHSIDRSKIEVEDSEEV' A
#
# COMPACT_ATOMS: atom_id res chain seq x y z
N MET A 1 11.50 -14.97 2.38
CA MET A 1 10.47 -13.93 2.31
C MET A 1 10.08 -13.69 0.86
N THR A 2 8.85 -13.34 0.66
CA THR A 2 8.30 -13.12 -0.68
C THR A 2 8.08 -11.64 -0.91
N THR A 3 8.37 -11.16 -2.10
CA THR A 3 8.11 -9.78 -2.47
C THR A 3 6.73 -9.67 -3.09
N TYR A 4 5.93 -8.74 -2.58
CA TYR A 4 4.59 -8.44 -3.09
C TYR A 4 4.57 -7.04 -3.65
N SER A 5 3.95 -6.87 -4.81
CA SER A 5 3.80 -5.58 -5.46
C SER A 5 2.36 -5.12 -5.31
N PHE A 6 2.17 -3.89 -4.87
CA PHE A 6 0.85 -3.30 -4.70
C PHE A 6 0.74 -2.02 -5.52
N SER A 7 -0.39 -1.86 -6.14
CA SER A 7 -0.69 -0.63 -6.86
C SER A 7 -2.12 -0.20 -6.54
N GLY A 8 -2.35 1.10 -6.55
CA GLY A 8 -3.66 1.64 -6.24
C GLY A 8 -3.61 3.15 -6.17
N LYS A 9 -4.43 3.71 -5.31
CA LYS A 9 -4.56 5.15 -5.17
C LYS A 9 -4.58 5.57 -3.72
N ILE A 10 -4.05 6.76 -3.47
CA ILE A 10 -4.12 7.40 -2.17
C ILE A 10 -4.94 8.67 -2.35
N GLN A 11 -5.93 8.84 -1.50
CA GLN A 11 -6.75 10.05 -1.54
C GLN A 11 -6.19 11.09 -0.59
N LEU A 12 -5.76 12.22 -1.15
CA LEU A 12 -5.21 13.34 -0.40
C LEU A 12 -6.12 14.54 -0.62
N GLY A 13 -7.04 14.78 0.32
CA GLY A 13 -8.01 15.83 0.19
C GLY A 13 -8.94 15.57 -0.98
N ARG A 14 -8.90 16.42 -1.98
CA ARG A 14 -9.73 16.30 -3.18
C ARG A 14 -9.02 15.60 -4.32
N GLU A 15 -7.75 15.24 -4.13
CA GLU A 15 -6.95 14.65 -5.17
C GLU A 15 -6.71 13.18 -4.90
N GLU A 16 -6.64 12.41 -5.97
CA GLU A 16 -6.25 11.03 -5.92
C GLU A 16 -4.87 10.90 -6.55
N HIS A 17 -3.97 10.21 -5.87
CA HIS A 17 -2.62 9.99 -6.37
C HIS A 17 -2.37 8.51 -6.54
N PRO A 18 -1.96 8.07 -7.71
CA PRO A 18 -1.61 6.66 -7.90
C PRO A 18 -0.34 6.33 -7.12
N PHE A 19 -0.26 5.11 -6.63
CA PHE A 19 0.94 4.65 -5.98
C PHE A 19 1.29 3.25 -6.43
N GLU A 20 2.56 2.91 -6.28
CA GLU A 20 3.06 1.59 -6.58
C GLU A 20 4.17 1.30 -5.59
N ARG A 21 4.06 0.18 -4.88
CA ARG A 21 5.03 -0.19 -3.86
C ARG A 21 5.29 -1.69 -3.86
N GLU A 22 6.53 -2.04 -3.53
CA GLU A 22 6.90 -3.43 -3.34
C GLU A 22 7.25 -3.63 -1.86
N VAL A 23 6.75 -4.72 -1.28
CA VAL A 23 6.93 -5.02 0.14
C VAL A 23 7.35 -6.47 0.28
N GLU A 24 8.40 -6.72 1.06
CA GLU A 24 8.80 -8.07 1.40
C GLU A 24 8.10 -8.51 2.67
N ALA A 25 7.49 -9.68 2.65
CA ALA A 25 6.79 -10.22 3.80
C ALA A 25 6.63 -11.73 3.65
N GLU A 26 6.21 -12.39 4.72
CA GLU A 26 5.99 -13.83 4.69
C GLU A 26 4.65 -14.20 4.07
N SER A 27 3.70 -13.27 4.09
CA SER A 27 2.38 -13.49 3.51
C SER A 27 1.84 -12.19 2.93
N LYS A 28 0.82 -12.31 2.09
CA LYS A 28 0.16 -11.17 1.49
C LYS A 28 -0.50 -10.28 2.55
N ASP A 29 -1.12 -10.88 3.55
CA ASP A 29 -1.77 -10.12 4.62
C ASP A 29 -0.75 -9.30 5.39
N GLN A 30 0.40 -9.89 5.70
CA GLN A 30 1.47 -9.18 6.38
C GLN A 30 2.01 -8.05 5.49
N ALA A 31 2.13 -8.31 4.19
CA ALA A 31 2.61 -7.31 3.25
C ALA A 31 1.67 -6.12 3.19
N GLN A 32 0.36 -6.35 3.20
CA GLN A 32 -0.62 -5.28 3.22
C GLN A 32 -0.52 -4.44 4.49
N ASP A 33 -0.37 -5.08 5.63
CA ASP A 33 -0.20 -4.36 6.89
C ASP A 33 1.03 -3.47 6.84
N THR A 34 2.13 -3.99 6.33
CA THR A 34 3.37 -3.23 6.19
C THR A 34 3.17 -2.06 5.22
N LEU A 35 2.47 -2.29 4.13
CA LEU A 35 2.18 -1.25 3.14
C LEU A 35 1.39 -0.11 3.78
N TYR A 36 0.34 -0.42 4.51
CA TYR A 36 -0.47 0.61 5.16
C TYR A 36 0.33 1.36 6.22
N ALA A 37 1.18 0.66 6.95
CA ALA A 37 2.03 1.29 7.95
C ALA A 37 3.03 2.26 7.31
N GLN A 38 3.63 1.85 6.20
CA GLN A 38 4.57 2.71 5.49
C GLN A 38 3.90 3.95 4.93
N LEU A 39 2.78 3.79 4.25
CA LEU A 39 2.08 4.91 3.65
C LEU A 39 1.50 5.83 4.71
N GLY A 40 0.95 5.29 5.77
CA GLY A 40 0.42 6.08 6.86
C GLY A 40 1.50 6.88 7.57
N SER A 41 2.67 6.28 7.75
CA SER A 41 3.79 6.94 8.41
C SER A 41 4.41 8.04 7.53
N GLU A 42 4.58 7.78 6.23
CA GLU A 42 5.19 8.74 5.32
C GLU A 42 4.32 9.95 5.03
N HIS A 43 3.01 9.73 4.92
CA HIS A 43 2.10 10.77 4.46
C HIS A 43 1.04 11.16 5.49
N SER A 44 1.07 10.56 6.66
CA SER A 44 0.05 10.79 7.69
C SER A 44 -1.36 10.52 7.16
N ILE A 45 -1.51 9.44 6.41
CA ILE A 45 -2.76 9.09 5.74
C ILE A 45 -3.43 7.95 6.49
N ASP A 46 -4.74 8.06 6.71
CA ASP A 46 -5.51 6.96 7.28
C ASP A 46 -5.63 5.81 6.30
N ARG A 47 -5.66 4.58 6.81
CA ARG A 47 -5.76 3.42 5.94
C ARG A 47 -7.06 3.43 5.13
N SER A 48 -8.10 4.12 5.60
CA SER A 48 -9.34 4.24 4.84
C SER A 48 -9.20 5.07 3.55
N LYS A 49 -8.11 5.83 3.45
CA LYS A 49 -7.84 6.65 2.28
C LYS A 49 -6.88 6.00 1.30
N ILE A 50 -6.41 4.80 1.65
CA ILE A 50 -5.53 4.03 0.79
C ILE A 50 -6.36 2.96 0.11
N GLU A 51 -6.40 2.98 -1.20
CA GLU A 51 -7.12 1.99 -1.98
C GLU A 51 -6.13 1.16 -2.77
N VAL A 52 -6.09 -0.14 -2.47
CA VAL A 52 -5.24 -1.08 -3.20
C VAL A 52 -6.08 -1.69 -4.31
N GLU A 53 -5.72 -1.39 -5.54
CA GLU A 53 -6.46 -1.87 -6.70
C GLU A 53 -5.92 -3.19 -7.23
N ASP A 54 -4.63 -3.41 -7.07
CA ASP A 54 -3.99 -4.61 -7.59
C ASP A 54 -2.86 -5.04 -6.66
N SER A 55 -2.64 -6.34 -6.61
CA SER A 55 -1.53 -6.89 -5.82
C SER A 55 -1.02 -8.14 -6.51
N GLU A 56 0.29 -8.27 -6.58
CA GLU A 56 0.94 -9.40 -7.22
C GLU A 56 2.10 -9.91 -6.39
N GLU A 57 2.37 -11.20 -6.48
CA GLU A 57 3.56 -11.79 -5.94
C GLU A 57 4.65 -11.71 -7.00
N VAL A 58 5.77 -11.15 -6.64
CA VAL A 58 6.87 -10.93 -7.56
C VAL A 58 7.96 -11.96 -7.39
#